data_b26fe655fdc9a0ff1b09e48b46d40462
#
_entry.id   b26fe655fdc9a0ff1b09e48b46d40462
#
_cell.length_a   1.000
_cell.length_b   1.000
_cell.length_c   1.000
_cell.angle_alpha   90.00
_cell.angle_beta   90.00
_cell.angle_gamma   90.00
#
_symmetry.space_group_name_H-M   'P 1'
#
loop_
_entity.id
_entity.type
_entity.pdbx_description
1 polymer ?
#
loop_
_entity_poly.entity_id
_entity_poly.type
_entity_poly.pdbx_seq_one_letter_code
_entity_poly.pdbx_strand_id
1 'polypeptide(L)'
;MTCFGIDTGTPSLGEADQLAHDLGDRLRLPPQAVVCTHLVRNDDAHVALSVWVPPGFDGLWNELTRFAESGTAGVASGTGRSGRPGLAAAAADAAVEHLSRTGGRAVLYPGSAGLTGTVRIGELLARSAIARVNAVGGEPPSADDLLDTHDRLRPEWRAGELVLAVTSIHSGLFAPVETPAPTPCRADHA
;
A
#
# COMPACT_ATOMS: atom_id res chain seq x y z
N MET A 1 -0.64 4.45 19.10
CA MET A 1 -0.70 4.09 17.66
C MET A 1 0.32 4.96 16.96
N THR A 2 1.28 4.37 16.27
CA THR A 2 2.37 5.14 15.66
C THR A 2 2.41 4.84 14.15
N CYS A 3 2.50 5.91 13.37
CA CYS A 3 2.70 5.84 11.93
C CYS A 3 4.01 6.53 11.56
N PHE A 4 4.75 5.90 10.68
CA PHE A 4 6.02 6.37 10.15
C PHE A 4 5.88 6.59 8.65
N GLY A 5 6.40 7.68 8.15
CA GLY A 5 6.61 7.91 6.73
C GLY A 5 8.04 7.62 6.35
N ILE A 6 8.25 7.12 5.15
CA ILE A 6 9.56 6.77 4.59
C ILE A 6 9.54 7.19 3.12
N ASP A 7 10.54 7.93 2.70
CA ASP A 7 10.68 8.33 1.31
C ASP A 7 12.13 8.19 0.86
N THR A 8 12.30 7.48 -0.24
CA THR A 8 13.60 7.25 -0.90
C THR A 8 13.64 7.84 -2.31
N GLY A 9 12.60 8.56 -2.71
CA GLY A 9 12.45 9.06 -4.08
C GLY A 9 12.19 7.93 -5.09
N THR A 10 11.48 6.88 -4.68
CA THR A 10 11.23 5.68 -5.52
C THR A 10 10.36 6.05 -6.72
N PRO A 11 10.82 5.81 -7.99
CA PRO A 11 10.17 6.37 -9.16
C PRO A 11 8.88 5.66 -9.59
N SER A 12 8.64 4.43 -9.11
CA SER A 12 7.51 3.61 -9.55
C SER A 12 6.80 2.87 -8.43
N LEU A 13 5.52 2.55 -8.63
CA LEU A 13 4.75 1.70 -7.70
C LEU A 13 5.34 0.30 -7.55
N GLY A 14 5.91 -0.27 -8.63
CA GLY A 14 6.51 -1.61 -8.57
C GLY A 14 7.75 -1.65 -7.67
N GLU A 15 8.63 -0.65 -7.78
CA GLU A 15 9.80 -0.52 -6.92
C GLU A 15 9.41 -0.18 -5.48
N ALA A 16 8.37 0.65 -5.29
CA ALA A 16 7.85 0.96 -3.97
C ALA A 16 7.21 -0.27 -3.29
N ASP A 17 6.54 -1.15 -4.04
CA ASP A 17 6.04 -2.42 -3.52
C ASP A 17 7.19 -3.32 -3.06
N GLN A 18 8.25 -3.44 -3.86
CA GLN A 18 9.43 -4.22 -3.47
C GLN A 18 10.07 -3.65 -2.20
N LEU A 19 10.25 -2.33 -2.15
CA LEU A 19 10.78 -1.66 -0.96
C LEU A 19 9.88 -1.90 0.28
N ALA A 20 8.56 -1.92 0.11
CA ALA A 20 7.63 -2.21 1.21
C ALA A 20 7.83 -3.63 1.75
N HIS A 21 8.02 -4.63 0.89
CA HIS A 21 8.33 -6.01 1.30
C HIS A 21 9.69 -6.10 1.99
N ASP A 22 10.74 -5.53 1.40
CA ASP A 22 12.10 -5.54 1.95
C ASP A 22 12.15 -4.86 3.34
N LEU A 23 11.44 -3.75 3.51
CA LEU A 23 11.31 -3.09 4.81
C LEU A 23 10.50 -3.94 5.80
N GLY A 24 9.42 -4.57 5.35
CA GLY A 24 8.62 -5.47 6.19
C GLY A 24 9.46 -6.59 6.79
N ASP A 25 10.28 -7.23 5.98
CA ASP A 25 11.17 -8.32 6.39
C ASP A 25 12.32 -7.81 7.28
N ARG A 26 12.99 -6.74 6.85
CA ARG A 26 14.13 -6.16 7.58
C ARG A 26 13.74 -5.65 8.96
N LEU A 27 12.61 -4.96 9.07
CA LEU A 27 12.10 -4.39 10.31
C LEU A 27 11.28 -5.42 11.12
N ARG A 28 11.09 -6.63 10.60
CA ARG A 28 10.29 -7.69 11.21
C ARG A 28 8.92 -7.19 11.64
N LEU A 29 8.22 -6.53 10.72
CA LEU A 29 6.93 -5.92 11.03
C LEU A 29 5.92 -7.00 11.47
N PRO A 30 5.08 -6.70 12.48
CA PRO A 30 4.09 -7.65 12.95
C PRO A 30 2.99 -7.87 11.89
N PRO A 31 2.26 -9.02 11.95
CA PRO A 31 1.18 -9.30 11.00
C PRO A 31 0.04 -8.27 10.99
N GLN A 32 -0.06 -7.47 12.05
CA GLN A 32 -1.04 -6.38 12.17
C GLN A 32 -0.59 -5.07 11.51
N ALA A 33 0.68 -4.96 11.12
CA ALA A 33 1.19 -3.76 10.46
C ALA A 33 0.49 -3.51 9.13
N VAL A 34 0.39 -2.23 8.78
CA VAL A 34 -0.08 -1.82 7.46
C VAL A 34 1.00 -0.96 6.81
N VAL A 35 1.44 -1.35 5.62
CA VAL A 35 2.40 -0.57 4.81
C VAL A 35 1.69 -0.11 3.56
N CYS A 36 1.70 1.20 3.33
CA CYS A 36 1.06 1.81 2.16
C CYS A 36 2.08 2.55 1.30
N THR A 37 1.79 2.63 0.01
CA THR A 37 2.45 3.52 -0.94
C THR A 37 1.59 4.77 -1.16
N HIS A 38 2.25 5.92 -1.38
CA HIS A 38 1.63 7.23 -1.56
C HIS A 38 2.28 7.94 -2.74
N LEU A 39 1.46 8.46 -3.66
CA LEU A 39 1.95 9.22 -4.80
C LEU A 39 2.33 10.64 -4.37
N VAL A 40 3.60 10.97 -4.45
CA VAL A 40 4.11 12.33 -4.27
C VAL A 40 4.02 13.07 -5.59
N ARG A 41 3.19 14.13 -5.63
CA ARG A 41 2.89 14.90 -6.84
C ARG A 41 3.50 16.30 -6.73
N ASN A 42 4.81 16.35 -6.79
CA ASN A 42 5.59 17.59 -6.87
C ASN A 42 6.39 17.59 -8.19
N ASP A 43 7.36 18.50 -8.32
CA ASP A 43 8.20 18.61 -9.52
C ASP A 43 8.98 17.32 -9.85
N ASP A 44 9.30 16.52 -8.82
CA ASP A 44 9.90 15.19 -8.93
C ASP A 44 8.87 14.13 -8.49
N ALA A 45 7.93 13.79 -9.37
CA ALA A 45 6.89 12.80 -9.07
C ALA A 45 7.49 11.43 -8.72
N HIS A 46 7.18 10.91 -7.53
CA HIS A 46 7.70 9.65 -7.03
C HIS A 46 6.73 9.00 -6.04
N VAL A 47 7.14 7.93 -5.38
CA VAL A 47 6.30 7.16 -4.45
C VAL A 47 6.96 7.12 -3.08
N ALA A 48 6.29 7.65 -2.08
CA ALA A 48 6.66 7.50 -0.68
C ALA A 48 5.93 6.30 -0.04
N LEU A 49 6.42 5.86 1.11
CA LEU A 49 5.83 4.79 1.91
C LEU A 49 5.34 5.32 3.26
N SER A 50 4.38 4.62 3.83
CA SER A 50 4.02 4.76 5.23
C SER A 50 3.91 3.40 5.90
N VAL A 51 4.25 3.33 7.18
CA VAL A 51 4.18 2.12 8.01
C VAL A 51 3.40 2.43 9.27
N TRP A 52 2.25 1.81 9.43
CA TRP A 52 1.52 1.82 10.67
C TRP A 52 1.81 0.54 11.46
N VAL A 53 2.07 0.68 12.75
CA VAL A 53 2.28 -0.45 13.67
C VAL A 53 1.46 -0.29 14.95
N PRO A 54 1.06 -1.42 15.58
CA PRO A 54 0.43 -1.39 16.89
C PRO A 54 1.40 -0.88 17.96
N PRO A 55 0.92 -0.55 19.17
CA PRO A 55 1.79 -0.17 20.30
C PRO A 55 2.84 -1.25 20.61
N GLY A 56 4.02 -0.84 21.09
CA GLY A 56 5.11 -1.75 21.47
C GLY A 56 6.25 -1.84 20.45
N PHE A 57 6.21 -1.01 19.39
CA PHE A 57 7.27 -0.92 18.38
C PHE A 57 8.09 0.39 18.50
N ASP A 58 8.42 0.78 19.74
CA ASP A 58 9.08 2.06 20.04
C ASP A 58 10.50 2.15 19.44
N GLY A 59 11.16 1.02 19.19
CA GLY A 59 12.48 0.97 18.55
C GLY A 59 12.48 1.27 17.04
N LEU A 60 11.33 1.21 16.38
CA LEU A 60 11.24 1.36 14.93
C LEU A 60 11.71 2.74 14.45
N TRP A 61 11.44 3.80 15.21
CA TRP A 61 11.94 5.15 14.90
C TRP A 61 13.46 5.19 14.82
N ASN A 62 14.18 4.57 15.78
CA ASN A 62 15.63 4.55 15.79
C ASN A 62 16.22 3.74 14.61
N GLU A 63 15.55 2.71 14.15
CA GLU A 63 15.96 1.95 12.97
C GLU A 63 15.76 2.75 11.68
N LEU A 64 14.62 3.44 11.57
CA LEU A 64 14.32 4.28 10.43
C LEU A 64 15.24 5.52 10.35
N THR A 65 15.56 6.14 11.47
CA THR A 65 16.51 7.27 11.48
C THR A 65 17.90 6.83 11.05
N ARG A 66 18.39 5.68 11.52
CA ARG A 66 19.66 5.11 11.02
C ARG A 66 19.64 4.79 9.54
N PHE A 67 18.49 4.31 9.02
CA PHE A 67 18.31 4.12 7.59
C PHE A 67 18.42 5.43 6.82
N ALA A 68 17.80 6.51 7.32
CA ALA A 68 17.84 7.84 6.70
C ALA A 68 19.23 8.52 6.78
N GLU A 69 20.04 8.20 7.78
CA GLU A 69 21.41 8.72 7.94
C GLU A 69 22.35 8.31 6.79
N SER A 70 22.00 7.28 6.02
CA SER A 70 22.72 6.95 4.77
C SER A 70 22.66 8.06 3.72
N GLY A 71 21.82 9.09 3.92
CA GLY A 71 21.71 10.27 3.05
C GLY A 71 20.85 10.07 1.79
N THR A 72 20.24 8.89 1.61
CA THR A 72 19.41 8.55 0.44
C THR A 72 17.91 8.58 0.72
N ALA A 73 17.50 8.77 1.98
CA ALA A 73 16.11 8.71 2.41
C ALA A 73 15.71 9.90 3.30
N GLY A 74 14.42 10.10 3.43
CA GLY A 74 13.77 10.91 4.45
C GLY A 74 12.77 10.08 5.24
N VAL A 75 12.69 10.29 6.55
CA VAL A 75 11.73 9.63 7.43
C VAL A 75 11.04 10.61 8.34
N ALA A 76 9.81 10.29 8.71
CA ALA A 76 8.98 11.14 9.54
C ALA A 76 8.09 10.33 10.51
N SER A 77 7.83 10.86 11.70
CA SER A 77 6.80 10.37 12.63
C SER A 77 6.36 11.47 13.56
N GLY A 78 5.08 11.78 13.60
CA GLY A 78 4.57 12.94 14.33
C GLY A 78 5.30 14.22 13.89
N THR A 79 5.99 14.89 14.81
CA THR A 79 6.82 16.08 14.54
C THR A 79 8.27 15.74 14.18
N GLY A 80 8.71 14.49 14.42
CA GLY A 80 10.08 14.04 14.14
C GLY A 80 10.34 13.94 12.65
N ARG A 81 11.54 14.37 12.22
CA ARG A 81 12.05 14.30 10.85
C ARG A 81 13.52 13.90 10.88
N SER A 82 13.96 13.07 9.92
CA SER A 82 15.39 12.74 9.76
C SER A 82 15.68 12.47 8.29
N GLY A 83 16.94 12.63 7.89
CA GLY A 83 17.42 12.44 6.53
C GLY A 83 17.26 13.68 5.64
N ARG A 84 17.11 13.47 4.31
CA ARG A 84 17.00 14.58 3.34
C ARG A 84 15.72 15.39 3.53
N PRO A 85 15.80 16.74 3.69
CA PRO A 85 14.63 17.54 4.05
C PRO A 85 13.42 17.39 3.13
N GLY A 86 13.61 17.38 1.81
CA GLY A 86 12.52 17.22 0.83
C GLY A 86 11.83 15.86 0.95
N LEU A 87 12.60 14.77 1.06
CA LEU A 87 12.06 13.42 1.26
C LEU A 87 11.41 13.26 2.65
N ALA A 88 11.99 13.87 3.70
CA ALA A 88 11.38 13.83 5.02
C ALA A 88 10.05 14.60 5.10
N ALA A 89 9.86 15.64 4.29
CA ALA A 89 8.58 16.34 4.16
C ALA A 89 7.54 15.43 3.47
N ALA A 90 7.86 14.83 2.32
CA ALA A 90 6.96 13.91 1.64
C ALA A 90 6.64 12.65 2.49
N ALA A 91 7.62 12.12 3.22
CA ALA A 91 7.41 11.07 4.21
C ALA A 91 6.38 11.47 5.29
N ALA A 92 6.44 12.73 5.74
CA ALA A 92 5.47 13.24 6.72
C ALA A 92 4.05 13.29 6.17
N ASP A 93 3.90 13.77 4.93
CA ASP A 93 2.60 13.85 4.26
C ASP A 93 2.01 12.45 4.08
N ALA A 94 2.82 11.46 3.66
CA ALA A 94 2.43 10.06 3.56
C ALA A 94 1.94 9.48 4.90
N ALA A 95 2.65 9.77 6.01
CA ALA A 95 2.23 9.35 7.34
C ALA A 95 0.90 9.99 7.78
N VAL A 96 0.68 11.27 7.47
CA VAL A 96 -0.56 11.98 7.78
C VAL A 96 -1.72 11.42 6.97
N GLU A 97 -1.54 11.18 5.67
CA GLU A 97 -2.55 10.58 4.80
C GLU A 97 -2.97 9.19 5.28
N HIS A 98 -2.00 8.35 5.69
CA HIS A 98 -2.29 7.04 6.26
C HIS A 98 -3.06 7.15 7.59
N LEU A 99 -2.64 8.02 8.51
CA LEU A 99 -3.31 8.20 9.80
C LEU A 99 -4.76 8.67 9.64
N SER A 100 -5.01 9.55 8.66
CA SER A 100 -6.36 10.02 8.34
C SER A 100 -7.20 8.98 7.59
N ARG A 101 -6.57 7.90 7.08
CA ARG A 101 -7.20 6.85 6.26
C ARG A 101 -7.98 7.41 5.07
N THR A 102 -7.47 8.48 4.48
CA THR A 102 -8.08 9.15 3.32
C THR A 102 -7.44 8.76 2.01
N GLY A 103 -6.23 8.17 2.06
CA GLY A 103 -5.49 7.71 0.91
C GLY A 103 -4.37 6.76 1.32
N GLY A 104 -3.63 6.31 0.34
CA GLY A 104 -2.59 5.29 0.48
C GLY A 104 -3.07 3.92 0.01
N ARG A 105 -2.25 3.29 -0.82
CA ARG A 105 -2.46 1.99 -1.43
C ARG A 105 -1.70 0.95 -0.61
N ALA A 106 -2.42 0.04 0.05
CA ALA A 106 -1.83 -0.92 0.97
C ALA A 106 -1.13 -2.06 0.23
N VAL A 107 0.13 -2.31 0.60
CA VAL A 107 0.99 -3.39 0.09
C VAL A 107 1.05 -4.54 1.07
N LEU A 108 1.34 -4.25 2.34
CA LEU A 108 1.27 -5.19 3.45
C LEU A 108 0.12 -4.79 4.37
N TYR A 109 -0.73 -5.73 4.73
CA TYR A 109 -1.85 -5.53 5.64
C TYR A 109 -2.27 -6.88 6.25
N PRO A 110 -3.01 -6.89 7.35
CA PRO A 110 -3.46 -8.14 7.97
C PRO A 110 -4.18 -9.04 6.97
N GLY A 111 -3.71 -10.29 6.85
CA GLY A 111 -4.25 -11.30 5.96
C GLY A 111 -3.70 -11.28 4.52
N SER A 112 -2.93 -10.27 4.12
CA SER A 112 -2.45 -10.14 2.72
C SER A 112 -1.64 -11.34 2.24
N ALA A 113 -0.79 -11.93 3.07
CA ALA A 113 0.07 -13.06 2.70
C ALA A 113 -0.70 -14.36 2.35
N GLY A 114 -1.95 -14.50 2.80
CA GLY A 114 -2.78 -15.69 2.53
C GLY A 114 -3.74 -15.54 1.34
N LEU A 115 -3.69 -14.42 0.62
CA LEU A 115 -4.60 -14.12 -0.48
C LEU A 115 -3.95 -14.43 -1.84
N THR A 116 -3.93 -15.70 -2.21
CA THR A 116 -3.33 -16.17 -3.47
C THR A 116 -4.34 -16.97 -4.29
N GLY A 117 -4.12 -17.02 -5.62
CA GLY A 117 -5.00 -17.74 -6.55
C GLY A 117 -6.42 -17.16 -6.60
N THR A 118 -7.42 -18.02 -6.71
CA THR A 118 -8.83 -17.63 -6.75
C THR A 118 -9.49 -17.85 -5.39
N VAL A 119 -10.09 -16.81 -4.83
CA VAL A 119 -10.74 -16.83 -3.51
C VAL A 119 -12.19 -16.36 -3.62
N ARG A 120 -13.06 -16.77 -2.67
CA ARG A 120 -14.39 -16.19 -2.54
C ARG A 120 -14.31 -14.81 -1.92
N ILE A 121 -15.11 -13.85 -2.39
CA ILE A 121 -15.11 -12.48 -1.88
C ILE A 121 -15.51 -12.45 -0.40
N GLY A 122 -16.46 -13.27 0.03
CA GLY A 122 -16.80 -13.40 1.45
C GLY A 122 -15.65 -13.92 2.32
N GLU A 123 -14.83 -14.85 1.80
CA GLU A 123 -13.65 -15.35 2.48
C GLU A 123 -12.55 -14.29 2.57
N LEU A 124 -12.30 -13.57 1.47
CA LEU A 124 -11.37 -12.44 1.44
C LEU A 124 -11.71 -11.41 2.54
N LEU A 125 -12.97 -10.99 2.62
CA LEU A 125 -13.43 -10.02 3.63
C LEU A 125 -13.31 -10.55 5.07
N ALA A 126 -13.55 -11.84 5.27
CA ALA A 126 -13.48 -12.46 6.60
C ALA A 126 -12.04 -12.66 7.10
N ARG A 127 -11.05 -12.82 6.20
CA ARG A 127 -9.67 -13.22 6.53
C ARG A 127 -8.64 -12.12 6.36
N SER A 128 -9.03 -10.95 5.90
CA SER A 128 -8.12 -9.83 5.69
C SER A 128 -8.64 -8.51 6.26
N ALA A 129 -7.79 -7.49 6.23
CA ALA A 129 -8.16 -6.14 6.61
C ALA A 129 -8.94 -5.38 5.51
N ILE A 130 -9.23 -6.01 4.37
CA ILE A 130 -10.08 -5.43 3.33
C ILE A 130 -11.51 -5.39 3.86
N ALA A 131 -12.05 -4.17 4.01
CA ALA A 131 -13.39 -3.97 4.55
C ALA A 131 -14.48 -4.08 3.47
N ARG A 132 -14.13 -3.77 2.22
CA ARG A 132 -15.09 -3.73 1.12
C ARG A 132 -14.43 -3.99 -0.23
N VAL A 133 -15.19 -4.62 -1.14
CA VAL A 133 -14.84 -4.81 -2.54
C VAL A 133 -15.80 -3.98 -3.40
N ASN A 134 -15.27 -3.13 -4.27
CA ASN A 134 -16.05 -2.29 -5.17
C ASN A 134 -15.76 -2.66 -6.63
N ALA A 135 -16.80 -3.01 -7.39
CA ALA A 135 -16.67 -3.17 -8.84
C ALA A 135 -16.60 -1.79 -9.52
N VAL A 136 -15.67 -1.65 -10.45
CA VAL A 136 -15.59 -0.48 -11.33
C VAL A 136 -16.43 -0.76 -12.57
N GLY A 137 -17.56 -0.06 -12.68
CA GLY A 137 -18.54 -0.25 -13.76
C GLY A 137 -19.26 -1.61 -13.63
N GLY A 138 -20.48 -1.62 -13.13
CA GLY A 138 -21.28 -2.83 -12.96
C GLY A 138 -21.87 -2.97 -11.56
N GLU A 139 -22.48 -4.11 -11.31
CA GLU A 139 -23.07 -4.43 -10.02
C GLU A 139 -22.00 -4.76 -8.97
N PRO A 140 -22.23 -4.42 -7.70
CA PRO A 140 -21.33 -4.84 -6.60
C PRO A 140 -21.24 -6.37 -6.56
N PRO A 141 -20.03 -6.93 -6.35
CA PRO A 141 -19.88 -8.36 -6.21
C PRO A 141 -20.55 -8.89 -4.95
N SER A 142 -21.09 -10.11 -5.03
CA SER A 142 -21.64 -10.83 -3.89
C SER A 142 -20.55 -11.56 -3.09
N ALA A 143 -20.88 -12.02 -1.89
CA ALA A 143 -19.95 -12.80 -1.07
C ALA A 143 -19.57 -14.16 -1.70
N ASP A 144 -20.43 -14.72 -2.54
CA ASP A 144 -20.23 -16.02 -3.20
C ASP A 144 -19.43 -15.91 -4.51
N ASP A 145 -19.29 -14.69 -5.05
CA ASP A 145 -18.49 -14.45 -6.24
C ASP A 145 -17.01 -14.73 -5.99
N LEU A 146 -16.30 -15.04 -7.07
CA LEU A 146 -14.88 -15.37 -7.06
C LEU A 146 -14.04 -14.15 -7.45
N LEU A 147 -12.90 -14.05 -6.86
CA LEU A 147 -11.84 -13.08 -7.19
C LEU A 147 -10.58 -13.84 -7.56
N ASP A 148 -10.09 -13.67 -8.78
CA ASP A 148 -8.72 -14.03 -9.14
C ASP A 148 -7.79 -12.93 -8.58
N THR A 149 -6.98 -13.29 -7.59
CA THR A 149 -6.16 -12.32 -6.86
C THR A 149 -4.94 -11.85 -7.66
N HIS A 150 -4.56 -12.57 -8.71
CA HIS A 150 -3.26 -12.41 -9.38
C HIS A 150 -2.08 -12.41 -8.39
N ASP A 151 -2.25 -13.05 -7.21
CA ASP A 151 -1.32 -13.06 -6.07
C ASP A 151 -0.88 -11.66 -5.60
N ARG A 152 -1.68 -10.64 -5.94
CA ARG A 152 -1.35 -9.25 -5.70
C ARG A 152 -2.60 -8.38 -5.52
N LEU A 153 -3.07 -8.25 -4.30
CA LEU A 153 -4.16 -7.34 -3.97
C LEU A 153 -3.63 -6.05 -3.34
N ARG A 154 -4.10 -4.92 -3.84
CA ARG A 154 -3.68 -3.59 -3.41
C ARG A 154 -4.90 -2.72 -3.08
N PRO A 155 -5.52 -2.96 -1.91
CA PRO A 155 -6.63 -2.10 -1.48
C PRO A 155 -6.12 -0.71 -1.11
N GLU A 156 -6.99 0.28 -1.20
CA GLU A 156 -6.70 1.67 -0.86
C GLU A 156 -7.52 2.12 0.35
N TRP A 157 -6.94 3.00 1.17
CA TRP A 157 -7.70 3.70 2.20
C TRP A 157 -8.69 4.68 1.56
N ARG A 158 -9.97 4.49 1.83
CA ARG A 158 -11.06 5.35 1.38
C ARG A 158 -12.06 5.55 2.51
N ALA A 159 -12.21 6.78 2.97
CA ALA A 159 -13.16 7.13 4.04
C ALA A 159 -13.04 6.23 5.30
N GLY A 160 -11.82 5.91 5.72
CA GLY A 160 -11.56 5.13 6.93
C GLY A 160 -11.48 3.62 6.75
N GLU A 161 -11.77 3.09 5.54
CA GLU A 161 -11.81 1.66 5.22
C GLU A 161 -10.78 1.29 4.15
N LEU A 162 -10.25 0.05 4.21
CA LEU A 162 -9.51 -0.52 3.10
C LEU A 162 -10.48 -1.09 2.06
N VAL A 163 -10.48 -0.50 0.88
CA VAL A 163 -11.38 -0.83 -0.22
C VAL A 163 -10.60 -1.38 -1.40
N LEU A 164 -10.96 -2.57 -1.86
CA LEU A 164 -10.39 -3.18 -3.05
C LEU A 164 -11.25 -2.85 -4.28
N ALA A 165 -10.65 -2.21 -5.28
CA ALA A 165 -11.30 -1.99 -6.57
C ALA A 165 -11.11 -3.22 -7.48
N VAL A 166 -12.20 -3.73 -8.04
CA VAL A 166 -12.20 -4.89 -8.94
C VAL A 166 -12.96 -4.60 -10.22
N THR A 167 -12.69 -5.37 -11.25
CA THR A 167 -13.45 -5.39 -12.51
C THR A 167 -14.00 -6.78 -12.75
N SER A 168 -15.18 -6.87 -13.38
CA SER A 168 -15.76 -8.15 -13.79
C SER A 168 -14.98 -8.71 -14.99
N ILE A 169 -14.56 -9.97 -14.90
CA ILE A 169 -14.01 -10.74 -16.03
C ILE A 169 -15.17 -11.40 -16.80
N HIS A 170 -16.04 -12.05 -16.06
CA HIS A 170 -17.30 -12.62 -16.52
C HIS A 170 -18.25 -12.83 -15.33
N SER A 171 -19.47 -13.32 -15.56
CA SER A 171 -20.46 -13.52 -14.49
C SER A 171 -19.88 -14.32 -13.32
N GLY A 172 -19.89 -13.72 -12.12
CA GLY A 172 -19.41 -14.33 -10.87
C GLY A 172 -17.89 -14.43 -10.71
N LEU A 173 -17.09 -13.86 -11.64
CA LEU A 173 -15.63 -13.79 -11.50
C LEU A 173 -15.11 -12.38 -11.71
N PHE A 174 -14.29 -11.92 -10.76
CA PHE A 174 -13.68 -10.60 -10.73
C PHE A 174 -12.16 -10.69 -10.69
N ALA A 175 -11.48 -9.59 -11.06
CA ALA A 175 -10.06 -9.40 -10.85
C ALA A 175 -9.79 -7.99 -10.29
N PRO A 176 -8.66 -7.74 -9.60
CA PRO A 176 -8.28 -6.40 -9.20
C PRO A 176 -8.11 -5.51 -10.43
N VAL A 177 -8.50 -4.23 -10.30
CA VAL A 177 -8.31 -3.23 -11.36
C VAL A 177 -6.83 -3.01 -11.62
N GLU A 178 -6.00 -3.07 -10.59
CA GLU A 178 -4.56 -2.98 -10.71
C GLU A 178 -3.94 -4.32 -11.07
N THR A 179 -3.31 -4.40 -12.24
CA THR A 179 -2.59 -5.59 -12.71
C THR A 179 -1.09 -5.48 -12.42
N PRO A 180 -0.39 -6.61 -12.17
CA PRO A 180 1.05 -6.62 -11.84
C PRO A 180 1.97 -6.03 -12.93
N ALA A 181 1.56 -6.09 -14.18
CA ALA A 181 2.28 -5.55 -15.33
C ALA A 181 1.26 -4.97 -16.32
N PRO A 182 0.95 -3.66 -16.24
CA PRO A 182 0.16 -3.04 -17.30
C PRO A 182 0.93 -3.18 -18.61
N THR A 183 0.34 -3.90 -19.58
CA THR A 183 0.90 -3.97 -20.94
C THR A 183 0.97 -2.54 -21.47
N PRO A 184 2.15 -2.03 -21.89
CA PRO A 184 2.22 -0.71 -22.48
C PRO A 184 1.30 -0.72 -23.72
N CYS A 185 0.34 0.21 -23.76
CA CYS A 185 -0.43 0.44 -24.98
C CYS A 185 0.57 0.79 -26.09
N ARG A 186 0.78 -0.13 -27.02
CA ARG A 186 1.39 0.22 -28.29
C ARG A 186 0.42 1.16 -28.99
N ALA A 187 0.73 2.44 -28.95
CA ALA A 187 0.18 3.36 -29.92
C ALA A 187 0.83 3.00 -31.26
N ASP A 188 0.17 2.13 -32.03
CA ASP A 188 0.46 1.98 -33.44
C ASP A 188 0.03 3.28 -34.12
N HIS A 189 0.98 4.20 -34.26
CA HIS A 189 0.85 5.29 -35.21
C HIS A 189 1.33 4.77 -36.56
N ALA A 190 0.37 4.39 -37.41
CA ALA A 190 0.55 4.33 -38.84
C ALA A 190 0.43 5.72 -39.43
#